data_4c6bc4526a5e1438883f76f960ebe42b
#
_entry.id   4c6bc4526a5e1438883f76f960ebe42b
#
_cell.length_a   1.000
_cell.length_b   1.000
_cell.length_c   1.000
_cell.angle_alpha   90.00
_cell.angle_beta   90.00
_cell.angle_gamma   90.00
#
_symmetry.space_group_name_H-M   'P 1'
#
loop_
_entity.id
_entity.type
_entity.pdbx_description
1 polymer ?
#
loop_
_entity_poly.entity_id
_entity_poly.type
_entity_poly.pdbx_seq_one_letter_code
_entity_poly.pdbx_strand_id
1 'polypeptide(L)'
;VGSEGTLGIITEITLKLYPLPEAVSAAICHFPGVDAAVRATIQVIQMGVPIARCELLDTNAVRAVNAQSRLGLRESPMLLMEFHGSPASVQEQAETVQAIAAEFGGEGFEWASTPEERTRLWTARHKAYFAGMQMNPGCRSVTTDTCVPISRLAEIIEASVADADASGLPYYIVGHVGDGNFHLAYLVKEGDAG
;
A
#
# COMPACT_ATOMS: atom_id res chain seq x y z
N VAL A 1 -21.43 -3.69 9.63
CA VAL A 1 -20.22 -3.52 8.83
C VAL A 1 -19.55 -4.89 8.72
N GLY A 2 -19.01 -5.24 7.54
CA GLY A 2 -18.30 -6.50 7.32
C GLY A 2 -19.15 -7.77 7.20
N SER A 3 -20.48 -7.67 7.20
CA SER A 3 -21.36 -8.83 7.06
C SER A 3 -21.89 -9.10 5.65
N GLU A 4 -21.47 -8.30 4.69
CA GLU A 4 -21.87 -8.40 3.27
C GLU A 4 -23.40 -8.51 3.07
N GLY A 5 -24.16 -7.79 3.89
CA GLY A 5 -25.63 -7.77 3.83
C GLY A 5 -26.33 -8.97 4.48
N THR A 6 -25.60 -9.88 5.14
CA THR A 6 -26.19 -11.11 5.69
C THR A 6 -26.88 -10.93 7.04
N LEU A 7 -26.60 -9.86 7.80
CA LEU A 7 -27.14 -9.62 9.12
C LEU A 7 -28.25 -8.56 9.19
N GLY A 8 -28.39 -7.74 8.15
CA GLY A 8 -29.39 -6.69 8.11
C GLY A 8 -29.11 -5.63 7.07
N ILE A 9 -30.03 -4.67 6.97
CA ILE A 9 -29.95 -3.51 6.04
C ILE A 9 -29.68 -2.27 6.90
N ILE A 10 -28.64 -1.50 6.56
CA ILE A 10 -28.36 -0.22 7.20
C ILE A 10 -29.25 0.83 6.51
N THR A 11 -30.17 1.42 7.27
CA THR A 11 -31.15 2.39 6.76
C THR A 11 -30.77 3.84 7.05
N GLU A 12 -29.92 4.08 8.03
CA GLU A 12 -29.48 5.41 8.44
C GLU A 12 -28.07 5.36 8.99
N ILE A 13 -27.23 6.35 8.64
CA ILE A 13 -25.85 6.45 9.12
C ILE A 13 -25.58 7.90 9.51
N THR A 14 -25.13 8.12 10.73
CA THR A 14 -24.60 9.41 11.20
C THR A 14 -23.07 9.37 11.10
N LEU A 15 -22.49 10.32 10.35
CA LEU A 15 -21.05 10.42 10.11
C LEU A 15 -20.48 11.70 10.73
N LYS A 16 -19.28 11.60 11.31
CA LYS A 16 -18.47 12.76 11.64
C LYS A 16 -17.77 13.24 10.35
N LEU A 17 -18.02 14.47 9.94
CA LEU A 17 -17.37 15.07 8.78
C LEU A 17 -16.12 15.86 9.20
N TYR A 18 -15.13 15.86 8.33
CA TYR A 18 -13.94 16.69 8.42
C TYR A 18 -13.95 17.70 7.27
N PRO A 19 -13.35 18.89 7.43
CA PRO A 19 -13.22 19.84 6.35
C PRO A 19 -12.35 19.29 5.23
N LEU A 20 -12.58 19.74 4.00
CA LEU A 20 -11.68 19.46 2.91
C LEU A 20 -10.30 20.07 3.20
N PRO A 21 -9.20 19.34 2.97
CA PRO A 21 -7.88 19.88 3.17
C PRO A 21 -7.59 21.02 2.18
N GLU A 22 -6.91 22.06 2.65
CA GLU A 22 -6.51 23.20 1.83
C GLU A 22 -5.47 22.79 0.76
N ALA A 23 -4.58 21.86 1.12
CA ALA A 23 -3.59 21.27 0.23
C ALA A 23 -3.56 19.75 0.38
N VAL A 24 -3.28 19.08 -0.75
CA VAL A 24 -3.07 17.64 -0.84
C VAL A 24 -1.83 17.40 -1.68
N SER A 25 -0.91 16.58 -1.21
CA SER A 25 0.17 16.05 -2.04
C SER A 25 0.31 14.54 -1.85
N ALA A 26 0.95 13.90 -2.82
CA ALA A 26 1.31 12.49 -2.74
C ALA A 26 2.81 12.32 -2.92
N ALA A 27 3.34 11.23 -2.41
CA ALA A 27 4.73 10.85 -2.66
C ALA A 27 4.84 9.34 -2.83
N ILE A 28 5.89 8.92 -3.55
CA ILE A 28 6.36 7.54 -3.55
C ILE A 28 7.78 7.47 -3.02
N CYS A 29 8.12 6.33 -2.43
CA CYS A 29 9.47 6.02 -2.01
C CYS A 29 9.72 4.53 -2.18
N HIS A 30 10.88 4.16 -2.71
CA HIS A 30 11.29 2.78 -2.94
C HIS A 30 12.19 2.28 -1.81
N PHE A 31 12.07 0.99 -1.47
CA PHE A 31 12.80 0.40 -0.35
C PHE A 31 13.56 -0.87 -0.78
N PRO A 32 14.61 -1.26 -0.02
CA PRO A 32 15.35 -2.48 -0.31
C PRO A 32 14.56 -3.76 -0.03
N GLY A 33 13.55 -3.71 0.85
CA GLY A 33 12.70 -4.83 1.23
C GLY A 33 11.35 -4.36 1.76
N VAL A 34 10.38 -5.27 1.83
CA VAL A 34 9.03 -4.99 2.38
C VAL A 34 9.13 -4.62 3.86
N ASP A 35 10.00 -5.30 4.62
CA ASP A 35 10.25 -5.05 6.04
C ASP A 35 10.73 -3.60 6.28
N ALA A 36 11.66 -3.11 5.46
CA ALA A 36 12.17 -1.74 5.53
C ALA A 36 11.06 -0.71 5.30
N ALA A 37 10.21 -0.91 4.29
CA ALA A 37 9.07 -0.06 4.00
C ALA A 37 8.07 -0.02 5.17
N VAL A 38 7.77 -1.18 5.75
CA VAL A 38 6.84 -1.29 6.87
C VAL A 38 7.40 -0.68 8.15
N ARG A 39 8.69 -0.89 8.45
CA ARG A 39 9.36 -0.25 9.60
C ARG A 39 9.39 1.27 9.47
N ALA A 40 9.63 1.79 8.27
CA ALA A 40 9.51 3.23 8.00
C ALA A 40 8.08 3.73 8.28
N THR A 41 7.04 3.00 7.83
CA THR A 41 5.65 3.34 8.11
C THR A 41 5.35 3.34 9.61
N ILE A 42 5.81 2.33 10.36
CA ILE A 42 5.65 2.28 11.81
C ILE A 42 6.28 3.50 12.47
N GLN A 43 7.50 3.88 12.07
CA GLN A 43 8.19 5.05 12.60
C GLN A 43 7.45 6.35 12.29
N VAL A 44 6.95 6.52 11.06
CA VAL A 44 6.14 7.68 10.67
C VAL A 44 4.92 7.86 11.59
N ILE A 45 4.21 6.76 11.86
CA ILE A 45 3.03 6.78 12.74
C ILE A 45 3.41 7.04 14.20
N GLN A 46 4.48 6.40 14.69
CA GLN A 46 4.97 6.59 16.06
C GLN A 46 5.47 8.02 16.32
N MET A 47 6.01 8.68 15.31
CA MET A 47 6.40 10.09 15.37
C MET A 47 5.20 11.06 15.33
N GLY A 48 3.99 10.52 15.16
CA GLY A 48 2.76 11.33 15.13
C GLY A 48 2.56 12.14 13.85
N VAL A 49 3.20 11.75 12.75
CA VAL A 49 2.96 12.40 11.45
C VAL A 49 1.53 12.09 11.02
N PRO A 50 0.68 13.09 10.76
CA PRO A 50 -0.73 12.90 10.43
C PRO A 50 -0.90 12.51 8.95
N ILE A 51 -0.23 11.42 8.55
CA ILE A 51 -0.30 10.92 7.17
C ILE A 51 -1.73 10.50 6.83
N ALA A 52 -2.25 10.95 5.69
CA ALA A 52 -3.62 10.67 5.28
C ALA A 52 -3.78 9.26 4.71
N ARG A 53 -2.76 8.76 4.00
CA ARG A 53 -2.70 7.39 3.46
C ARG A 53 -1.26 6.92 3.40
N CYS A 54 -1.06 5.63 3.65
CA CYS A 54 0.22 4.96 3.43
C CYS A 54 -0.04 3.56 2.90
N GLU A 55 0.29 3.35 1.63
CA GLU A 55 0.00 2.13 0.87
C GLU A 55 1.29 1.44 0.47
N LEU A 56 1.35 0.14 0.64
CA LEU A 56 2.47 -0.70 0.24
C LEU A 56 2.16 -1.43 -1.08
N LEU A 57 3.14 -1.47 -1.98
CA LEU A 57 3.23 -2.44 -3.06
C LEU A 57 4.56 -3.18 -2.93
N ASP A 58 4.54 -4.51 -2.94
CA ASP A 58 5.76 -5.31 -3.02
C ASP A 58 6.36 -5.30 -4.44
N THR A 59 7.51 -5.90 -4.63
CA THR A 59 8.19 -5.98 -5.93
C THR A 59 7.30 -6.62 -7.01
N ASN A 60 6.54 -7.65 -6.66
CA ASN A 60 5.69 -8.35 -7.62
C ASN A 60 4.50 -7.49 -8.06
N ALA A 61 3.89 -6.76 -7.12
CA ALA A 61 2.84 -5.79 -7.42
C ALA A 61 3.37 -4.66 -8.33
N VAL A 62 4.57 -4.13 -8.05
CA VAL A 62 5.20 -3.09 -8.88
C VAL A 62 5.48 -3.58 -10.30
N ARG A 63 6.02 -4.81 -10.46
CA ARG A 63 6.22 -5.44 -11.78
C ARG A 63 4.92 -5.56 -12.55
N ALA A 64 3.87 -6.05 -11.89
CA ALA A 64 2.55 -6.22 -12.48
C ALA A 64 2.01 -4.88 -12.99
N VAL A 65 2.07 -3.84 -12.18
CA VAL A 65 1.61 -2.49 -12.53
C VAL A 65 2.43 -1.89 -13.67
N ASN A 66 3.75 -2.07 -13.67
CA ASN A 66 4.61 -1.62 -14.76
C ASN A 66 4.25 -2.30 -16.09
N ALA A 67 4.03 -3.61 -16.07
CA ALA A 67 3.64 -4.37 -17.26
C ALA A 67 2.30 -3.88 -17.84
N GLN A 68 1.31 -3.57 -16.98
CA GLN A 68 0.00 -3.12 -17.41
C GLN A 68 -0.04 -1.64 -17.81
N SER A 69 0.58 -0.77 -17.02
CA SER A 69 0.40 0.69 -17.09
C SER A 69 1.60 1.45 -17.64
N ARG A 70 2.73 0.78 -17.87
CA ARG A 70 3.99 1.33 -18.40
C ARG A 70 4.48 2.56 -17.64
N LEU A 71 4.37 2.54 -16.31
CA LEU A 71 4.73 3.67 -15.46
C LEU A 71 6.25 3.83 -15.28
N GLY A 72 7.03 2.79 -15.56
CA GLY A 72 8.49 2.80 -15.42
C GLY A 72 8.97 2.91 -13.96
N LEU A 73 8.18 2.45 -13.01
CA LEU A 73 8.56 2.43 -11.60
C LEU A 73 9.73 1.48 -11.37
N ARG A 74 10.62 1.81 -10.46
CA ARG A 74 11.70 0.91 -10.02
C ARG A 74 11.10 -0.37 -9.46
N GLU A 75 11.54 -1.54 -9.91
CA GLU A 75 11.05 -2.84 -9.47
C GLU A 75 11.60 -3.22 -8.10
N SER A 76 11.10 -2.56 -7.08
CA SER A 76 11.37 -2.80 -5.66
C SER A 76 10.12 -2.50 -4.84
N PRO A 77 10.03 -2.95 -3.57
CA PRO A 77 8.95 -2.55 -2.70
C PRO A 77 8.85 -1.03 -2.62
N MET A 78 7.64 -0.50 -2.62
CA MET A 78 7.43 0.95 -2.56
C MET A 78 6.25 1.31 -1.65
N LEU A 79 6.35 2.49 -1.06
CA LEU A 79 5.23 3.16 -0.40
C LEU A 79 4.67 4.24 -1.31
N LEU A 80 3.33 4.31 -1.37
CA LEU A 80 2.59 5.47 -1.84
C LEU A 80 1.98 6.16 -0.64
N MET A 81 2.19 7.45 -0.53
CA MET A 81 1.80 8.23 0.63
C MET A 81 1.01 9.45 0.20
N GLU A 82 0.06 9.88 1.03
CA GLU A 82 -0.72 11.09 0.79
C GLU A 82 -0.75 11.95 2.04
N PHE A 83 -0.55 13.24 1.87
CA PHE A 83 -0.48 14.24 2.94
C PHE A 83 -1.58 15.28 2.76
N HIS A 84 -2.28 15.60 3.85
CA HIS A 84 -3.38 16.57 3.90
C HIS A 84 -3.10 17.66 4.91
N GLY A 85 -3.51 18.89 4.61
CA GLY A 85 -3.39 20.00 5.55
C GLY A 85 -3.33 21.36 4.88
N SER A 86 -2.70 22.34 5.53
CA SER A 86 -2.27 23.57 4.89
C SER A 86 -1.03 23.31 4.00
N PRO A 87 -0.70 24.19 3.05
CA PRO A 87 0.50 24.03 2.22
C PRO A 87 1.78 23.83 3.03
N ALA A 88 1.96 24.60 4.10
CA ALA A 88 3.13 24.47 4.98
C ALA A 88 3.16 23.12 5.72
N SER A 89 2.00 22.69 6.25
CA SER A 89 1.90 21.41 6.96
C SER A 89 2.16 20.21 6.03
N VAL A 90 1.66 20.24 4.81
CA VAL A 90 1.90 19.18 3.82
C VAL A 90 3.39 19.08 3.46
N GLN A 91 4.07 20.23 3.33
CA GLN A 91 5.51 20.24 3.08
C GLN A 91 6.28 19.65 4.27
N GLU A 92 6.00 20.10 5.49
CA GLU A 92 6.65 19.60 6.71
C GLU A 92 6.45 18.09 6.89
N GLN A 93 5.25 17.59 6.66
CA GLN A 93 4.95 16.15 6.68
C GLN A 93 5.81 15.39 5.68
N ALA A 94 5.87 15.84 4.43
CA ALA A 94 6.62 15.16 3.37
C ALA A 94 8.13 15.17 3.65
N GLU A 95 8.71 16.29 4.12
CA GLU A 95 10.11 16.39 4.50
C GLU A 95 10.45 15.46 5.67
N THR A 96 9.58 15.40 6.68
CA THR A 96 9.74 14.50 7.83
C THR A 96 9.70 13.04 7.40
N VAL A 97 8.72 12.68 6.57
CA VAL A 97 8.57 11.30 6.07
C VAL A 97 9.74 10.92 5.16
N GLN A 98 10.23 11.84 4.33
CA GLN A 98 11.43 11.61 3.51
C GLN A 98 12.66 11.31 4.38
N ALA A 99 12.86 12.07 5.44
CA ALA A 99 13.97 11.86 6.37
C ALA A 99 13.86 10.48 7.06
N ILE A 100 12.67 10.13 7.56
CA ILE A 100 12.41 8.81 8.16
C ILE A 100 12.65 7.69 7.13
N ALA A 101 12.11 7.82 5.91
CA ALA A 101 12.29 6.80 4.88
C ALA A 101 13.77 6.55 4.56
N ALA A 102 14.59 7.59 4.52
CA ALA A 102 16.02 7.49 4.28
C ALA A 102 16.76 6.67 5.36
N GLU A 103 16.34 6.74 6.63
CA GLU A 103 16.91 5.93 7.73
C GLU A 103 16.70 4.43 7.52
N PHE A 104 15.64 4.04 6.78
CA PHE A 104 15.32 2.66 6.42
C PHE A 104 15.77 2.27 5.00
N GLY A 105 16.68 3.05 4.40
CA GLY A 105 17.19 2.78 3.06
C GLY A 105 16.21 3.14 1.94
N GLY A 106 15.24 4.00 2.22
CA GLY A 106 14.32 4.55 1.23
C GLY A 106 15.04 5.43 0.21
N GLU A 107 14.78 5.22 -1.07
CA GLU A 107 15.37 5.94 -2.19
C GLU A 107 14.31 6.39 -3.19
N GLY A 108 14.65 7.38 -4.01
CA GLY A 108 13.76 7.84 -5.08
C GLY A 108 12.47 8.45 -4.54
N PHE A 109 12.56 9.27 -3.51
CA PHE A 109 11.40 9.99 -2.99
C PHE A 109 10.91 10.99 -4.04
N GLU A 110 9.79 10.68 -4.69
CA GLU A 110 9.14 11.53 -5.67
C GLU A 110 7.90 12.17 -5.05
N TRP A 111 7.86 13.49 -5.08
CA TRP A 111 6.76 14.27 -4.53
C TRP A 111 5.89 14.85 -5.65
N ALA A 112 4.59 14.61 -5.58
CA ALA A 112 3.57 15.08 -6.53
C ALA A 112 2.59 16.03 -5.82
N SER A 113 2.56 17.28 -6.24
CA SER A 113 1.66 18.31 -5.71
C SER A 113 0.49 18.63 -6.64
N THR A 114 0.65 18.43 -7.95
CA THR A 114 -0.43 18.66 -8.91
C THR A 114 -1.44 17.51 -8.92
N PRO A 115 -2.72 17.77 -9.20
CA PRO A 115 -3.74 16.71 -9.29
C PRO A 115 -3.40 15.63 -10.32
N GLU A 116 -2.79 16.00 -11.43
CA GLU A 116 -2.41 15.11 -12.53
C GLU A 116 -1.31 14.14 -12.09
N GLU A 117 -0.25 14.66 -11.45
CA GLU A 117 0.84 13.84 -10.92
C GLU A 117 0.34 12.88 -9.84
N ARG A 118 -0.48 13.37 -8.90
CA ARG A 118 -1.10 12.52 -7.87
C ARG A 118 -1.93 11.40 -8.49
N THR A 119 -2.77 11.72 -9.47
CA THR A 119 -3.59 10.72 -10.16
C THR A 119 -2.72 9.66 -10.85
N ARG A 120 -1.60 10.07 -11.46
CA ARG A 120 -0.63 9.14 -12.06
C ARG A 120 -0.07 8.17 -11.03
N LEU A 121 0.38 8.66 -9.87
CA LEU A 121 0.91 7.82 -8.80
C LEU A 121 -0.14 6.85 -8.26
N TRP A 122 -1.34 7.34 -7.94
CA TRP A 122 -2.43 6.50 -7.42
C TRP A 122 -2.97 5.50 -8.42
N THR A 123 -2.80 5.72 -9.72
CA THR A 123 -3.17 4.75 -10.76
C THR A 123 -2.45 3.42 -10.55
N ALA A 124 -1.19 3.43 -10.11
CA ALA A 124 -0.43 2.23 -9.77
C ALA A 124 -1.17 1.38 -8.73
N ARG A 125 -1.57 2.00 -7.62
CA ARG A 125 -2.25 1.31 -6.52
C ARG A 125 -3.63 0.78 -6.91
N HIS A 126 -4.43 1.61 -7.59
CA HIS A 126 -5.80 1.24 -7.99
C HIS A 126 -5.84 0.07 -8.97
N LYS A 127 -4.81 -0.08 -9.81
CA LYS A 127 -4.74 -1.15 -10.82
C LYS A 127 -4.00 -2.40 -10.34
N ALA A 128 -3.39 -2.39 -9.16
CA ALA A 128 -2.51 -3.46 -8.69
C ALA A 128 -3.18 -4.84 -8.73
N TYR A 129 -4.45 -4.97 -8.31
CA TYR A 129 -5.19 -6.23 -8.35
C TYR A 129 -5.32 -6.79 -9.78
N PHE A 130 -5.85 -5.96 -10.69
CA PHE A 130 -6.04 -6.39 -12.09
C PHE A 130 -4.71 -6.63 -12.81
N ALA A 131 -3.69 -5.86 -12.48
CA ALA A 131 -2.36 -6.02 -13.01
C ALA A 131 -1.75 -7.37 -12.60
N GLY A 132 -1.87 -7.75 -11.33
CA GLY A 132 -1.43 -9.05 -10.82
C GLY A 132 -2.12 -10.21 -11.53
N MET A 133 -3.43 -10.13 -11.72
CA MET A 133 -4.20 -11.14 -12.46
C MET A 133 -3.77 -11.26 -13.92
N GLN A 134 -3.49 -10.14 -14.58
CA GLN A 134 -3.07 -10.15 -15.99
C GLN A 134 -1.69 -10.76 -16.21
N MET A 135 -0.79 -10.64 -15.24
CA MET A 135 0.54 -11.29 -15.33
C MET A 135 0.48 -12.81 -15.20
N ASN A 136 -0.61 -13.37 -14.69
CA ASN A 136 -0.78 -14.80 -14.45
C ASN A 136 -2.10 -15.32 -15.07
N PRO A 137 -2.19 -15.34 -16.42
CA PRO A 137 -3.40 -15.78 -17.10
C PRO A 137 -3.80 -17.21 -16.70
N GLY A 138 -5.10 -17.43 -16.47
CA GLY A 138 -5.62 -18.73 -16.05
C GLY A 138 -5.48 -19.02 -14.55
N CYS A 139 -5.01 -18.04 -13.76
CA CYS A 139 -5.04 -18.12 -12.31
C CYS A 139 -6.26 -17.38 -11.74
N ARG A 140 -6.75 -17.85 -10.61
CA ARG A 140 -7.63 -17.10 -9.71
C ARG A 140 -6.84 -16.55 -8.54
N SER A 141 -7.26 -15.42 -7.99
CA SER A 141 -6.68 -14.88 -6.78
C SER A 141 -7.35 -15.48 -5.55
N VAL A 142 -6.54 -15.93 -4.59
CA VAL A 142 -6.96 -16.22 -3.22
C VAL A 142 -6.27 -15.21 -2.34
N THR A 143 -7.03 -14.26 -1.81
CA THR A 143 -6.48 -13.09 -1.11
C THR A 143 -6.76 -13.20 0.38
N THR A 144 -5.72 -13.01 1.20
CA THR A 144 -5.87 -12.83 2.64
C THR A 144 -6.25 -11.39 2.95
N ASP A 145 -6.84 -11.17 4.12
CA ASP A 145 -7.13 -9.84 4.66
C ASP A 145 -6.65 -9.83 6.12
N THR A 146 -5.47 -9.26 6.33
CA THR A 146 -4.80 -9.28 7.63
C THR A 146 -4.75 -7.87 8.20
N CYS A 147 -5.27 -7.67 9.40
CA CYS A 147 -5.20 -6.41 10.13
C CYS A 147 -4.66 -6.66 11.53
N VAL A 148 -3.58 -5.97 11.88
CA VAL A 148 -2.87 -6.13 13.14
C VAL A 148 -2.52 -4.78 13.76
N PRO A 149 -2.25 -4.72 15.07
CA PRO A 149 -1.68 -3.51 15.65
C PRO A 149 -0.43 -3.08 14.88
N ILE A 150 -0.29 -1.78 14.61
CA ILE A 150 0.78 -1.25 13.77
C ILE A 150 2.18 -1.69 14.25
N SER A 151 2.38 -1.82 15.55
CA SER A 151 3.64 -2.29 16.15
C SER A 151 4.00 -3.75 15.82
N ARG A 152 3.02 -4.56 15.37
CA ARG A 152 3.19 -5.97 14.99
C ARG A 152 3.27 -6.17 13.48
N LEU A 153 3.06 -5.11 12.69
CA LEU A 153 2.89 -5.22 11.25
C LEU A 153 4.13 -5.80 10.54
N ALA A 154 5.33 -5.35 10.92
CA ALA A 154 6.57 -5.85 10.33
C ALA A 154 6.75 -7.36 10.56
N GLU A 155 6.57 -7.82 11.80
CA GLU A 155 6.65 -9.23 12.18
C GLU A 155 5.70 -10.10 11.37
N ILE A 156 4.45 -9.67 11.24
CA ILE A 156 3.41 -10.46 10.56
C ILE A 156 3.62 -10.47 9.04
N ILE A 157 4.03 -9.37 8.45
CA ILE A 157 4.37 -9.33 7.01
C ILE A 157 5.58 -10.21 6.71
N GLU A 158 6.64 -10.16 7.52
CA GLU A 158 7.82 -11.02 7.37
C GLU A 158 7.44 -12.51 7.43
N ALA A 159 6.62 -12.89 8.41
CA ALA A 159 6.11 -14.26 8.55
C ALA A 159 5.25 -14.68 7.34
N SER A 160 4.37 -13.79 6.87
CA SER A 160 3.52 -14.04 5.70
C SER A 160 4.31 -14.19 4.40
N VAL A 161 5.37 -13.40 4.22
CA VAL A 161 6.30 -13.52 3.07
C VAL A 161 7.02 -14.86 3.12
N ALA A 162 7.55 -15.25 4.29
CA ALA A 162 8.25 -16.53 4.45
C ALA A 162 7.32 -17.73 4.16
N ASP A 163 6.06 -17.67 4.59
CA ASP A 163 5.06 -18.70 4.32
C ASP A 163 4.70 -18.76 2.83
N ALA A 164 4.51 -17.59 2.21
CA ALA A 164 4.22 -17.50 0.79
C ALA A 164 5.36 -18.05 -0.08
N ASP A 165 6.61 -17.71 0.24
CA ASP A 165 7.80 -18.22 -0.44
C ASP A 165 7.90 -19.76 -0.30
N ALA A 166 7.62 -20.28 0.89
CA ALA A 166 7.63 -21.72 1.16
C ALA A 166 6.53 -22.48 0.38
N SER A 167 5.40 -21.81 0.09
CA SER A 167 4.31 -22.40 -0.69
C SER A 167 4.68 -22.65 -2.16
N GLY A 168 5.65 -21.90 -2.69
CA GLY A 168 6.03 -21.92 -4.11
C GLY A 168 4.96 -21.37 -5.07
N LEU A 169 3.85 -20.84 -4.56
CA LEU A 169 2.82 -20.21 -5.38
C LEU A 169 3.23 -18.78 -5.76
N PRO A 170 2.92 -18.32 -6.96
CA PRO A 170 3.06 -16.91 -7.29
C PRO A 170 2.14 -16.07 -6.39
N TYR A 171 2.66 -14.96 -5.89
CA TYR A 171 1.90 -14.03 -5.04
C TYR A 171 2.35 -12.58 -5.25
N TYR A 172 1.55 -11.66 -4.76
CA TYR A 172 1.93 -10.26 -4.57
C TYR A 172 1.29 -9.70 -3.30
N ILE A 173 1.90 -8.64 -2.76
CA ILE A 173 1.41 -7.96 -1.56
C ILE A 173 1.03 -6.53 -1.90
N VAL A 174 -0.14 -6.13 -1.44
CA VAL A 174 -0.59 -4.74 -1.38
C VAL A 174 -1.17 -4.49 0.01
N GLY A 175 -1.03 -3.28 0.54
CA GLY A 175 -1.52 -3.06 1.90
C GLY A 175 -1.81 -1.61 2.24
N HIS A 176 -2.79 -1.42 3.12
CA HIS A 176 -3.10 -0.17 3.82
C HIS A 176 -2.23 -0.11 5.08
N VAL A 177 -0.90 -0.06 4.87
CA VAL A 177 0.06 -0.24 5.97
C VAL A 177 0.00 0.88 7.00
N GLY A 178 -0.54 2.04 6.63
CA GLY A 178 -0.86 3.13 7.57
C GLY A 178 -1.89 2.73 8.64
N ASP A 179 -2.75 1.76 8.33
CA ASP A 179 -3.81 1.27 9.22
C ASP A 179 -3.48 -0.11 9.84
N GLY A 180 -2.30 -0.65 9.56
CA GLY A 180 -1.91 -1.99 10.03
C GLY A 180 -2.53 -3.14 9.23
N ASN A 181 -3.03 -2.85 8.02
CA ASN A 181 -3.70 -3.82 7.16
C ASN A 181 -2.88 -4.12 5.91
N PHE A 182 -2.87 -5.38 5.49
CA PHE A 182 -2.33 -5.79 4.20
C PHE A 182 -3.05 -7.02 3.64
N HIS A 183 -2.92 -7.17 2.33
CA HIS A 183 -3.45 -8.29 1.55
C HIS A 183 -2.29 -9.00 0.86
N LEU A 184 -2.22 -10.31 1.05
CA LEU A 184 -1.36 -11.18 0.27
C LEU A 184 -2.26 -11.97 -0.67
N ALA A 185 -2.03 -11.83 -1.97
CA ALA A 185 -2.82 -12.45 -3.02
C ALA A 185 -2.04 -13.60 -3.64
N TYR A 186 -2.40 -14.83 -3.31
CA TYR A 186 -1.91 -16.03 -4.01
C TYR A 186 -2.58 -16.18 -5.36
N LEU A 187 -1.83 -16.59 -6.37
CA LEU A 187 -2.31 -16.81 -7.72
C LEU A 187 -2.31 -18.32 -8.00
N VAL A 188 -3.48 -18.91 -7.94
CA VAL A 188 -3.69 -20.36 -8.04
C VAL A 188 -4.28 -20.69 -9.40
N LYS A 189 -3.70 -21.65 -10.13
CA LYS A 189 -4.25 -22.11 -11.40
C LYS A 189 -5.62 -22.74 -11.21
N GLU A 190 -6.53 -22.46 -12.12
CA GLU A 190 -7.85 -23.06 -12.11
C GLU A 190 -7.71 -24.57 -12.33
N GLY A 191 -8.22 -25.38 -11.38
CA GLY A 191 -8.12 -26.85 -11.41
C GLY A 191 -6.94 -27.44 -10.63
N ASP A 192 -6.02 -26.65 -10.11
CA ASP A 192 -5.05 -27.13 -9.12
C ASP A 192 -5.78 -27.39 -7.79
N ALA A 193 -5.88 -28.66 -7.43
CA ALA A 193 -6.34 -29.10 -6.11
C ALA A 193 -5.10 -29.26 -5.21
N GLY A 194 -4.42 -28.12 -4.94
CA GLY A 194 -3.27 -28.14 -4.04
C GLY A 194 -3.64 -28.35 -2.59
#